data_6f92b9184ea5aa590c7554a181cbfe64
#
_entry.id   6f92b9184ea5aa590c7554a181cbfe64
#
_cell.length_a   1.000
_cell.length_b   1.000
_cell.length_c   1.000
_cell.angle_alpha   90.00
_cell.angle_beta   90.00
_cell.angle_gamma   90.00
#
_symmetry.space_group_name_H-M   'P 1'
#
loop_
_entity.id
_entity.type
_entity.pdbx_description
1 polymer ?
#
loop_
_entity_poly.entity_id
_entity_poly.type
_entity_poly.pdbx_seq_one_letter_code
_entity_poly.pdbx_strand_id
1 'polypeptide(L)'
;QLIEEIQSTNEIEGVKSSRKDISKVLHKLNANSTERFQGIVNMYKGIVTDKMLKIETLGQFREIYDELFKADIQEEDYPDGLLFRKSVVYISDKDKVVHQGSSNEESIIADLEKLILFMNQTALPSLLKCCISHYYFEYIHPFYDGNGRMGRFLMSNYLSRKLDPLTGLTVSNAVIHNKRKYEKAFSEVTNPRNRGEVTLFVQTMYEFILLGQTEILEELRTWTNQLKRATQWLKHSELPEDECSVLFLLIQAHMFRNGTESVSIKEIQENQNWSYGKVKRITETLEKQAYIQVQGKKPKTYRITQQFEETIG
;
A
#
# COMPACT_ATOMS: atom_id res chain seq x y z
N GLN A 1 3.96 -3.19 -4.16
CA GLN A 1 2.69 -3.34 -3.41
C GLN A 1 2.33 -2.09 -2.61
N LEU A 2 3.17 -1.58 -1.66
CA LEU A 2 2.83 -0.42 -0.82
C LEU A 2 2.45 0.84 -1.63
N ILE A 3 3.22 1.19 -2.66
CA ILE A 3 2.91 2.34 -3.52
C ILE A 3 1.59 2.13 -4.27
N GLU A 4 1.35 0.94 -4.72
CA GLU A 4 0.16 0.53 -5.47
C GLU A 4 -1.08 0.56 -4.60
N GLU A 5 -1.01 0.04 -3.39
CA GLU A 5 -2.09 0.09 -2.40
C GLU A 5 -2.49 1.55 -2.06
N ILE A 6 -1.49 2.44 -1.82
CA ILE A 6 -1.74 3.85 -1.55
C ILE A 6 -2.32 4.56 -2.78
N GLN A 7 -1.82 4.27 -3.97
CA GLN A 7 -2.36 4.85 -5.20
C GLN A 7 -3.80 4.41 -5.42
N SER A 8 -4.08 3.12 -5.27
CA SER A 8 -5.41 2.55 -5.46
C SER A 8 -6.42 3.11 -4.45
N THR A 9 -6.07 3.22 -3.17
CA THR A 9 -6.99 3.79 -2.17
C THR A 9 -7.31 5.26 -2.45
N ASN A 10 -6.34 6.04 -2.95
CA ASN A 10 -6.57 7.42 -3.38
C ASN A 10 -7.49 7.48 -4.63
N GLU A 11 -7.23 6.64 -5.63
CA GLU A 11 -7.99 6.61 -6.88
C GLU A 11 -9.45 6.20 -6.66
N ILE A 12 -9.74 5.28 -5.74
CA ILE A 12 -11.11 4.92 -5.36
C ILE A 12 -11.91 6.16 -4.94
N GLU A 13 -11.29 7.08 -4.21
CA GLU A 13 -11.90 8.34 -3.75
C GLU A 13 -11.74 9.51 -4.74
N GLY A 14 -11.23 9.25 -5.94
CA GLY A 14 -10.99 10.30 -6.95
C GLY A 14 -9.81 11.23 -6.63
N VAL A 15 -9.00 10.92 -5.64
CA VAL A 15 -7.80 11.67 -5.28
C VAL A 15 -6.66 11.31 -6.24
N LYS A 16 -6.27 12.27 -7.08
CA LYS A 16 -5.18 12.06 -8.04
C LYS A 16 -3.83 11.95 -7.33
N SER A 17 -3.17 10.82 -7.49
CA SER A 17 -1.82 10.56 -7.01
C SER A 17 -1.05 9.75 -8.05
N SER A 18 0.21 10.12 -8.32
CA SER A 18 1.05 9.34 -9.21
C SER A 18 1.98 8.42 -8.41
N ARG A 19 2.39 7.31 -9.03
CA ARG A 19 3.43 6.41 -8.49
C ARG A 19 4.70 7.18 -8.10
N LYS A 20 5.06 8.18 -8.92
CA LYS A 20 6.22 9.04 -8.70
C LYS A 20 6.08 9.92 -7.45
N ASP A 21 4.90 10.50 -7.21
CA ASP A 21 4.66 11.33 -6.04
C ASP A 21 4.77 10.51 -4.75
N ILE A 22 4.12 9.35 -4.71
CA ILE A 22 4.17 8.44 -3.55
C ILE A 22 5.59 7.91 -3.33
N SER A 23 6.28 7.48 -4.39
CA SER A 23 7.68 7.01 -4.32
C SER A 23 8.64 8.09 -3.81
N LYS A 24 8.46 9.35 -4.26
CA LYS A 24 9.26 10.49 -3.78
C LYS A 24 9.13 10.68 -2.28
N VAL A 25 7.91 10.59 -1.76
CA VAL A 25 7.64 10.70 -0.31
C VAL A 25 8.21 9.50 0.46
N LEU A 26 8.04 8.29 -0.08
CA LEU A 26 8.51 7.05 0.56
C LEU A 26 10.03 7.03 0.78
N HIS A 27 10.80 7.59 -0.17
CA HIS A 27 12.27 7.62 -0.12
C HIS A 27 12.86 8.83 0.62
N LYS A 28 12.03 9.81 1.04
CA LYS A 28 12.51 10.91 1.86
C LYS A 28 12.75 10.46 3.29
N LEU A 29 13.91 10.86 3.83
CA LEU A 29 14.34 10.54 5.19
C LEU A 29 13.64 11.39 6.28
N ASN A 30 12.95 12.48 5.91
CA ASN A 30 12.36 13.41 6.87
C ASN A 30 10.90 13.03 7.18
N ALA A 31 10.69 12.37 8.31
CA ALA A 31 9.37 11.99 8.83
C ALA A 31 8.44 13.18 9.17
N ASN A 32 8.97 14.40 9.31
CA ASN A 32 8.25 15.61 9.74
C ASN A 32 7.89 16.55 8.56
N SER A 33 7.90 16.08 7.34
CA SER A 33 7.49 16.86 6.19
C SER A 33 5.96 17.04 6.17
N THR A 34 5.51 18.24 5.82
CA THR A 34 4.10 18.58 5.55
C THR A 34 3.75 18.40 4.07
N GLU A 35 4.46 17.50 3.39
CA GLU A 35 4.17 17.21 1.99
C GLU A 35 2.90 16.38 1.86
N ARG A 36 2.19 16.61 0.77
CA ARG A 36 1.03 15.82 0.38
C ARG A 36 1.38 14.33 0.37
N PHE A 37 0.48 13.50 0.84
CA PHE A 37 0.61 12.04 0.99
C PHE A 37 1.64 11.58 2.06
N GLN A 38 2.31 12.47 2.79
CA GLN A 38 3.29 12.05 3.79
C GLN A 38 2.66 11.20 4.90
N GLY A 39 1.50 11.61 5.39
CA GLY A 39 0.78 10.90 6.46
C GLY A 39 0.40 9.48 6.03
N ILE A 40 -0.30 9.34 4.92
CA ILE A 40 -0.73 8.03 4.42
C ILE A 40 0.47 7.10 4.11
N VAL A 41 1.56 7.64 3.53
CA VAL A 41 2.79 6.86 3.28
C VAL A 41 3.42 6.38 4.59
N ASN A 42 3.50 7.24 5.61
CA ASN A 42 4.04 6.87 6.91
C ASN A 42 3.22 5.76 7.58
N MET A 43 1.90 5.88 7.54
CA MET A 43 0.98 4.91 8.14
C MET A 43 1.06 3.55 7.46
N TYR A 44 1.03 3.50 6.13
CA TYR A 44 1.21 2.25 5.40
C TYR A 44 2.64 1.67 5.51
N LYS A 45 3.66 2.51 5.61
CA LYS A 45 5.03 2.09 5.92
C LYS A 45 5.13 1.41 7.30
N GLY A 46 4.31 1.85 8.26
CA GLY A 46 4.17 1.19 9.56
C GLY A 46 3.78 -0.29 9.43
N ILE A 47 2.91 -0.63 8.49
CA ILE A 47 2.53 -2.04 8.21
C ILE A 47 3.76 -2.87 7.79
N VAL A 48 4.57 -2.35 6.87
CA VAL A 48 5.77 -3.05 6.36
C VAL A 48 6.88 -3.17 7.41
N THR A 49 6.93 -2.22 8.36
CA THR A 49 7.96 -2.17 9.41
C THR A 49 7.51 -2.79 10.74
N ASP A 50 6.47 -3.60 10.72
CA ASP A 50 5.91 -4.31 11.89
C ASP A 50 5.41 -3.37 13.02
N LYS A 51 4.90 -2.20 12.63
CA LYS A 51 4.31 -1.20 13.53
C LYS A 51 2.79 -1.12 13.38
N MET A 52 2.15 -2.27 13.31
CA MET A 52 0.71 -2.35 13.15
C MET A 52 -0.03 -1.98 14.43
N LEU A 53 -1.14 -1.25 14.27
CA LEU A 53 -1.89 -0.69 15.38
C LEU A 53 -3.03 -1.64 15.82
N LYS A 54 -3.15 -1.85 17.12
CA LYS A 54 -4.37 -2.42 17.72
C LYS A 54 -5.24 -1.27 18.19
N ILE A 55 -6.47 -1.20 17.68
CA ILE A 55 -7.40 -0.13 18.03
C ILE A 55 -8.22 -0.56 19.26
N GLU A 56 -8.09 0.20 20.32
CA GLU A 56 -8.69 -0.08 21.64
C GLU A 56 -9.45 1.13 22.20
N THR A 57 -9.24 2.32 21.65
CA THR A 57 -9.86 3.56 22.15
C THR A 57 -10.40 4.41 21.00
N LEU A 58 -11.37 5.27 21.32
CA LEU A 58 -11.92 6.26 20.38
C LEU A 58 -10.85 7.27 19.90
N GLY A 59 -9.97 7.70 20.83
CA GLY A 59 -8.89 8.63 20.51
C GLY A 59 -7.96 8.12 19.41
N GLN A 60 -7.71 6.80 19.35
CA GLN A 60 -6.88 6.22 18.30
C GLN A 60 -7.49 6.35 16.89
N PHE A 61 -8.82 6.36 16.72
CA PHE A 61 -9.41 6.68 15.43
C PHE A 61 -9.08 8.12 15.01
N ARG A 62 -9.15 9.06 15.95
CA ARG A 62 -8.80 10.45 15.68
C ARG A 62 -7.31 10.63 15.39
N GLU A 63 -6.44 10.01 16.15
CA GLU A 63 -4.99 10.05 15.94
C GLU A 63 -4.60 9.47 14.58
N ILE A 64 -5.21 8.34 14.18
CA ILE A 64 -4.99 7.72 12.88
C ILE A 64 -5.47 8.65 11.76
N TYR A 65 -6.64 9.26 11.91
CA TYR A 65 -7.17 10.21 10.95
C TYR A 65 -6.27 11.42 10.77
N ASP A 66 -5.87 12.05 11.89
CA ASP A 66 -5.00 13.21 11.87
C ASP A 66 -3.64 12.90 11.23
N GLU A 67 -3.07 11.72 11.48
CA GLU A 67 -1.81 11.32 10.84
C GLU A 67 -1.98 10.99 9.36
N LEU A 68 -3.02 10.25 8.96
CA LEU A 68 -3.28 9.90 7.57
C LEU A 68 -3.44 11.13 6.68
N PHE A 69 -4.11 12.17 7.19
CA PHE A 69 -4.58 13.29 6.39
C PHE A 69 -3.96 14.64 6.72
N LYS A 70 -2.89 14.65 7.49
CA LYS A 70 -2.18 15.84 8.00
C LYS A 70 -1.94 16.98 7.01
N ALA A 71 -1.89 16.66 5.69
CA ALA A 71 -1.66 17.64 4.64
C ALA A 71 -2.62 17.49 3.44
N ASP A 72 -3.63 16.65 3.56
CA ASP A 72 -4.44 16.21 2.42
C ASP A 72 -5.91 16.64 2.51
N ILE A 73 -6.42 16.98 3.70
CA ILE A 73 -7.81 17.42 3.92
C ILE A 73 -7.86 18.94 4.03
N GLN A 74 -8.90 19.53 3.45
CA GLN A 74 -9.15 20.95 3.55
C GLN A 74 -9.59 21.31 4.98
N GLU A 75 -9.28 22.52 5.44
CA GLU A 75 -9.59 22.98 6.80
C GLU A 75 -11.09 22.89 7.13
N GLU A 76 -11.95 23.14 6.14
CA GLU A 76 -13.41 23.05 6.23
C GLU A 76 -13.96 21.63 6.43
N ASP A 77 -13.20 20.61 6.03
CA ASP A 77 -13.57 19.20 6.16
C ASP A 77 -12.98 18.54 7.43
N TYR A 78 -12.25 19.31 8.23
CA TYR A 78 -11.78 18.81 9.52
C TYR A 78 -12.95 18.63 10.49
N PRO A 79 -12.91 17.56 11.33
CA PRO A 79 -13.95 17.32 12.32
C PRO A 79 -14.03 18.45 13.34
N ASP A 80 -15.24 18.97 13.53
CA ASP A 80 -15.60 20.10 14.38
C ASP A 80 -16.05 19.73 15.79
N GLY A 81 -16.08 18.41 16.08
CA GLY A 81 -16.35 17.86 17.43
C GLY A 81 -15.09 17.68 18.24
N LEU A 82 -15.22 17.04 19.41
CA LEU A 82 -14.06 16.70 20.24
C LEU A 82 -13.14 15.68 19.55
N LEU A 83 -13.72 14.64 18.94
CA LEU A 83 -13.02 13.59 18.21
C LEU A 83 -13.50 13.48 16.76
N PHE A 84 -14.79 13.67 16.50
CA PHE A 84 -15.45 13.39 15.24
C PHE A 84 -16.26 14.59 14.75
N ARG A 85 -16.94 14.46 13.63
CA ARG A 85 -17.86 15.47 13.11
C ARG A 85 -19.10 15.59 14.00
N LYS A 86 -19.67 16.79 14.08
CA LYS A 86 -20.93 17.07 14.75
C LYS A 86 -22.15 16.92 13.87
N SER A 87 -22.01 17.28 12.59
CA SER A 87 -23.14 17.30 11.66
C SER A 87 -23.27 15.99 10.89
N VAL A 88 -24.51 15.69 10.47
CA VAL A 88 -24.80 14.52 9.63
C VAL A 88 -24.13 14.64 8.26
N VAL A 89 -23.67 13.50 7.72
CA VAL A 89 -23.19 13.41 6.33
C VAL A 89 -24.04 12.43 5.54
N TYR A 90 -24.16 12.69 4.26
CA TYR A 90 -24.90 11.86 3.30
C TYR A 90 -23.95 11.35 2.25
N ILE A 91 -23.96 10.05 2.04
CA ILE A 91 -23.18 9.40 0.99
C ILE A 91 -24.10 9.30 -0.23
N SER A 92 -23.66 9.85 -1.35
CA SER A 92 -24.45 9.92 -2.58
C SER A 92 -23.77 9.13 -3.71
N ASP A 93 -24.57 8.40 -4.48
CA ASP A 93 -24.19 7.90 -5.79
C ASP A 93 -24.84 8.79 -6.85
N LYS A 94 -24.02 9.60 -7.52
CA LYS A 94 -24.47 10.70 -8.39
C LYS A 94 -25.41 11.65 -7.61
N ASP A 95 -26.69 11.73 -8.02
CA ASP A 95 -27.70 12.63 -7.42
C ASP A 95 -28.57 11.93 -6.36
N LYS A 96 -28.30 10.65 -6.04
CA LYS A 96 -29.12 9.88 -5.09
C LYS A 96 -28.36 9.63 -3.81
N VAL A 97 -28.92 10.04 -2.67
CA VAL A 97 -28.44 9.64 -1.35
C VAL A 97 -28.63 8.14 -1.21
N VAL A 98 -27.53 7.41 -0.99
CA VAL A 98 -27.51 5.96 -0.81
C VAL A 98 -27.38 5.56 0.64
N HIS A 99 -26.78 6.43 1.47
CA HIS A 99 -26.62 6.17 2.91
C HIS A 99 -26.51 7.50 3.68
N GLN A 100 -26.95 7.48 4.93
CA GLN A 100 -26.75 8.52 5.91
C GLN A 100 -25.85 7.98 7.03
N GLY A 101 -24.72 8.62 7.28
CA GLY A 101 -23.86 8.28 8.42
C GLY A 101 -24.52 8.55 9.76
N SER A 102 -23.89 8.16 10.86
CA SER A 102 -24.38 8.45 12.23
C SER A 102 -24.66 9.95 12.39
N SER A 103 -25.73 10.30 13.09
CA SER A 103 -26.34 11.63 12.99
C SER A 103 -25.53 12.77 13.61
N ASN A 104 -24.73 12.47 14.64
CA ASN A 104 -23.93 13.44 15.40
C ASN A 104 -22.77 12.73 16.11
N GLU A 105 -21.90 13.52 16.78
CA GLU A 105 -20.72 12.98 17.47
C GLU A 105 -21.07 11.96 18.56
N GLU A 106 -22.15 12.17 19.32
CA GLU A 106 -22.57 11.24 20.37
C GLU A 106 -22.95 9.88 19.81
N SER A 107 -23.68 9.85 18.69
CA SER A 107 -24.03 8.60 18.02
C SER A 107 -22.81 7.93 17.39
N ILE A 108 -21.87 8.72 16.81
CA ILE A 108 -20.60 8.21 16.30
C ILE A 108 -19.79 7.53 17.41
N ILE A 109 -19.66 8.19 18.56
CA ILE A 109 -18.96 7.65 19.74
C ILE A 109 -19.57 6.31 20.16
N ALA A 110 -20.90 6.28 20.36
CA ALA A 110 -21.60 5.07 20.77
C ALA A 110 -21.45 3.90 19.78
N ASP A 111 -21.44 4.19 18.49
CA ASP A 111 -21.29 3.17 17.46
C ASP A 111 -19.83 2.69 17.30
N LEU A 112 -18.84 3.59 17.41
CA LEU A 112 -17.43 3.20 17.41
C LEU A 112 -17.03 2.42 18.67
N GLU A 113 -17.61 2.68 19.83
CA GLU A 113 -17.42 1.86 21.03
C GLU A 113 -17.88 0.42 20.80
N LYS A 114 -19.05 0.24 20.17
CA LYS A 114 -19.54 -1.10 19.78
C LYS A 114 -18.58 -1.77 18.78
N LEU A 115 -18.04 -1.00 17.82
CA LEU A 115 -17.07 -1.49 16.86
C LEU A 115 -15.78 -1.97 17.55
N ILE A 116 -15.25 -1.20 18.49
CA ILE A 116 -14.06 -1.57 19.29
C ILE A 116 -14.31 -2.88 20.06
N LEU A 117 -15.45 -2.97 20.74
CA LEU A 117 -15.84 -4.19 21.46
C LEU A 117 -15.94 -5.38 20.51
N PHE A 118 -16.61 -5.21 19.36
CA PHE A 118 -16.75 -6.26 18.37
C PHE A 118 -15.40 -6.76 17.86
N MET A 119 -14.49 -5.85 17.50
CA MET A 119 -13.16 -6.22 16.98
C MET A 119 -12.29 -6.96 18.00
N ASN A 120 -12.38 -6.58 19.29
CA ASN A 120 -11.46 -7.05 20.32
C ASN A 120 -12.00 -8.21 21.17
N GLN A 121 -13.30 -8.29 21.42
CA GLN A 121 -13.89 -9.22 22.39
C GLN A 121 -14.72 -10.35 21.77
N THR A 122 -15.11 -10.25 20.50
CA THR A 122 -15.95 -11.27 19.87
C THR A 122 -15.12 -12.50 19.46
N ALA A 123 -15.65 -13.69 19.70
CA ALA A 123 -15.02 -14.98 19.36
C ALA A 123 -15.19 -15.41 17.89
N LEU A 124 -15.51 -14.49 16.99
CA LEU A 124 -15.62 -14.75 15.54
C LEU A 124 -14.26 -14.85 14.87
N PRO A 125 -14.16 -15.58 13.74
CA PRO A 125 -12.95 -15.64 12.92
C PRO A 125 -12.46 -14.24 12.52
N SER A 126 -11.14 -14.04 12.52
CA SER A 126 -10.54 -12.71 12.28
C SER A 126 -10.92 -12.10 10.95
N LEU A 127 -10.97 -12.89 9.87
CA LEU A 127 -11.38 -12.40 8.54
C LEU A 127 -12.83 -11.91 8.53
N LEU A 128 -13.74 -12.64 9.18
CA LEU A 128 -15.14 -12.25 9.30
C LEU A 128 -15.27 -10.94 10.06
N LYS A 129 -14.57 -10.82 11.20
CA LYS A 129 -14.51 -9.56 11.96
C LYS A 129 -13.97 -8.40 11.14
N CYS A 130 -12.92 -8.64 10.36
CA CYS A 130 -12.32 -7.62 9.51
C CYS A 130 -13.33 -7.04 8.52
N CYS A 131 -14.04 -7.90 7.78
CA CYS A 131 -15.00 -7.47 6.77
C CYS A 131 -16.22 -6.75 7.40
N ILE A 132 -16.76 -7.28 8.48
CA ILE A 132 -17.89 -6.64 9.20
C ILE A 132 -17.45 -5.30 9.77
N SER A 133 -16.24 -5.22 10.36
CA SER A 133 -15.73 -3.97 10.92
C SER A 133 -15.51 -2.91 9.86
N HIS A 134 -15.02 -3.30 8.67
CA HIS A 134 -14.89 -2.40 7.53
C HIS A 134 -16.25 -1.85 7.10
N TYR A 135 -17.26 -2.72 6.90
CA TYR A 135 -18.61 -2.28 6.60
C TYR A 135 -19.14 -1.30 7.63
N TYR A 136 -19.03 -1.66 8.93
CA TYR A 136 -19.63 -0.86 10.01
C TYR A 136 -18.92 0.47 10.21
N PHE A 137 -17.61 0.55 10.01
CA PHE A 137 -16.88 1.83 10.00
C PHE A 137 -17.37 2.75 8.90
N GLU A 138 -17.52 2.25 7.66
CA GLU A 138 -18.05 3.02 6.53
C GLU A 138 -19.52 3.41 6.75
N TYR A 139 -20.30 2.58 7.43
CA TYR A 139 -21.68 2.87 7.81
C TYR A 139 -21.77 4.03 8.82
N ILE A 140 -20.92 4.06 9.85
CA ILE A 140 -20.84 5.13 10.85
C ILE A 140 -20.42 6.44 10.18
N HIS A 141 -19.42 6.38 9.32
CA HIS A 141 -18.87 7.52 8.56
C HIS A 141 -18.44 8.68 9.46
N PRO A 142 -17.46 8.51 10.36
CA PRO A 142 -17.22 9.41 11.49
C PRO A 142 -16.62 10.77 11.14
N PHE A 143 -16.15 10.99 9.91
CA PHE A 143 -15.51 12.22 9.44
C PHE A 143 -16.29 12.87 8.29
N TYR A 144 -15.98 14.13 7.96
CA TYR A 144 -16.57 14.82 6.81
C TYR A 144 -15.99 14.31 5.48
N ASP A 145 -14.65 14.10 5.41
CA ASP A 145 -13.93 13.48 4.29
C ASP A 145 -12.94 12.43 4.78
N GLY A 146 -12.43 11.60 3.89
CA GLY A 146 -11.37 10.61 4.16
C GLY A 146 -11.84 9.29 4.77
N ASN A 147 -13.13 9.07 5.03
CA ASN A 147 -13.64 7.84 5.62
C ASN A 147 -13.23 6.61 4.81
N GLY A 148 -13.48 6.58 3.50
CA GLY A 148 -13.14 5.44 2.64
C GLY A 148 -11.65 5.09 2.66
N ARG A 149 -10.75 6.09 2.58
CA ARG A 149 -9.30 5.86 2.69
C ARG A 149 -8.90 5.33 4.05
N MET A 150 -9.49 5.90 5.11
CA MET A 150 -9.25 5.43 6.47
C MET A 150 -9.80 4.02 6.70
N GLY A 151 -11.02 3.72 6.27
CA GLY A 151 -11.65 2.40 6.43
C GLY A 151 -10.82 1.30 5.74
N ARG A 152 -10.30 1.57 4.53
CA ARG A 152 -9.39 0.64 3.84
C ARG A 152 -8.04 0.52 4.54
N PHE A 153 -7.47 1.62 5.06
CA PHE A 153 -6.28 1.54 5.90
C PHE A 153 -6.51 0.69 7.16
N LEU A 154 -7.62 0.89 7.86
CA LEU A 154 -7.98 0.10 9.06
C LEU A 154 -8.10 -1.40 8.72
N MET A 155 -8.71 -1.73 7.57
CA MET A 155 -8.80 -3.09 7.06
C MET A 155 -7.41 -3.66 6.74
N SER A 156 -6.57 -2.92 6.00
CA SER A 156 -5.19 -3.28 5.67
C SER A 156 -4.36 -3.54 6.93
N ASN A 157 -4.43 -2.64 7.90
CA ASN A 157 -3.75 -2.78 9.20
C ASN A 157 -4.25 -4.00 10.00
N TYR A 158 -5.55 -4.25 10.00
CA TYR A 158 -6.12 -5.41 10.70
C TYR A 158 -5.70 -6.73 10.04
N LEU A 159 -5.79 -6.84 8.72
CA LEU A 159 -5.36 -8.02 7.96
C LEU A 159 -3.86 -8.29 8.16
N SER A 160 -3.04 -7.25 8.07
CA SER A 160 -1.60 -7.36 8.27
C SER A 160 -1.24 -7.91 9.64
N ARG A 161 -1.96 -7.49 10.67
CA ARG A 161 -1.77 -7.97 12.04
C ARG A 161 -2.27 -9.39 12.28
N LYS A 162 -3.28 -9.83 11.53
CA LYS A 162 -3.95 -11.13 11.74
C LYS A 162 -3.52 -12.22 10.77
N LEU A 163 -3.03 -11.85 9.61
CA LEU A 163 -2.51 -12.74 8.58
C LEU A 163 -1.04 -12.41 8.31
N ASP A 164 -0.80 -11.47 7.40
CA ASP A 164 0.53 -11.03 7.00
C ASP A 164 0.49 -9.65 6.31
N PRO A 165 1.61 -8.88 6.32
CA PRO A 165 1.66 -7.56 5.71
C PRO A 165 1.35 -7.53 4.21
N LEU A 166 1.71 -8.57 3.45
CA LEU A 166 1.48 -8.61 2.01
C LEU A 166 -0.01 -8.67 1.70
N THR A 167 -0.75 -9.55 2.39
CA THR A 167 -2.22 -9.61 2.27
C THR A 167 -2.85 -8.25 2.59
N GLY A 168 -2.40 -7.57 3.66
CA GLY A 168 -2.93 -6.25 4.02
C GLY A 168 -2.69 -5.17 2.96
N LEU A 169 -1.65 -5.31 2.14
CA LEU A 169 -1.29 -4.34 1.10
C LEU A 169 -1.88 -4.67 -0.29
N THR A 170 -2.91 -5.51 -0.36
CA THR A 170 -3.58 -5.85 -1.63
C THR A 170 -5.03 -5.40 -1.69
N VAL A 171 -5.59 -4.90 -0.59
CA VAL A 171 -7.03 -4.62 -0.44
C VAL A 171 -7.51 -3.58 -1.44
N SER A 172 -6.88 -2.41 -1.46
CA SER A 172 -7.33 -1.30 -2.32
C SER A 172 -7.08 -1.59 -3.80
N ASN A 173 -6.01 -2.34 -4.12
CA ASN A 173 -5.76 -2.78 -5.49
C ASN A 173 -6.87 -3.72 -5.99
N ALA A 174 -7.27 -4.70 -5.21
CA ALA A 174 -8.38 -5.59 -5.56
C ALA A 174 -9.72 -4.82 -5.68
N VAL A 175 -9.95 -3.84 -4.81
CA VAL A 175 -11.16 -3.01 -4.82
C VAL A 175 -11.22 -2.12 -6.06
N ILE A 176 -10.15 -1.41 -6.45
CA ILE A 176 -10.19 -0.48 -7.59
C ILE A 176 -10.53 -1.19 -8.90
N HIS A 177 -9.99 -2.38 -9.12
CA HIS A 177 -10.30 -3.20 -10.29
C HIS A 177 -11.76 -3.72 -10.30
N ASN A 178 -12.42 -3.72 -9.13
CA ASN A 178 -13.78 -4.21 -8.95
C ASN A 178 -14.69 -3.18 -8.28
N LYS A 179 -14.43 -1.86 -8.46
CA LYS A 179 -15.07 -0.77 -7.73
C LYS A 179 -16.60 -0.85 -7.73
N ARG A 180 -17.23 -1.11 -8.87
CA ARG A 180 -18.70 -1.26 -8.96
C ARG A 180 -19.24 -2.39 -8.08
N LYS A 181 -18.52 -3.52 -8.00
CA LYS A 181 -18.92 -4.66 -7.15
C LYS A 181 -18.79 -4.33 -5.67
N TYR A 182 -17.74 -3.59 -5.30
CA TYR A 182 -17.52 -3.07 -3.96
C TYR A 182 -18.65 -2.12 -3.52
N GLU A 183 -18.94 -1.09 -4.32
CA GLU A 183 -20.01 -0.12 -4.04
C GLU A 183 -21.39 -0.81 -3.98
N LYS A 184 -21.66 -1.76 -4.90
CA LYS A 184 -22.89 -2.54 -4.87
C LYS A 184 -23.03 -3.36 -3.59
N ALA A 185 -21.95 -3.95 -3.08
CA ALA A 185 -21.99 -4.74 -1.84
C ALA A 185 -22.42 -3.90 -0.63
N PHE A 186 -21.98 -2.63 -0.52
CA PHE A 186 -22.51 -1.70 0.47
C PHE A 186 -24.00 -1.40 0.28
N SER A 187 -24.40 -1.09 -0.95
CA SER A 187 -25.80 -0.76 -1.28
C SER A 187 -26.75 -1.91 -0.95
N GLU A 188 -26.33 -3.13 -1.13
CA GLU A 188 -27.16 -4.32 -0.80
C GLU A 188 -27.40 -4.41 0.70
N VAL A 189 -26.42 -4.18 1.56
CA VAL A 189 -26.58 -4.22 3.02
C VAL A 189 -27.44 -3.05 3.52
N THR A 190 -27.22 -1.84 2.97
CA THR A 190 -27.97 -0.62 3.36
C THR A 190 -29.40 -0.60 2.83
N ASN A 191 -29.75 -1.49 1.90
CA ASN A 191 -31.13 -1.61 1.41
C ASN A 191 -32.06 -2.06 2.55
N PRO A 192 -33.10 -1.28 2.93
CA PRO A 192 -33.99 -1.62 4.04
C PRO A 192 -34.67 -2.99 3.92
N ARG A 193 -34.85 -3.49 2.67
CA ARG A 193 -35.43 -4.82 2.43
C ARG A 193 -34.52 -5.95 2.92
N ASN A 194 -33.20 -5.73 2.94
CA ASN A 194 -32.21 -6.72 3.38
C ASN A 194 -31.94 -6.67 4.88
N ARG A 195 -32.54 -5.73 5.62
CA ARG A 195 -32.48 -5.65 7.08
C ARG A 195 -31.07 -5.66 7.68
N GLY A 196 -30.09 -5.09 6.94
CA GLY A 196 -28.68 -5.06 7.37
C GLY A 196 -27.97 -6.43 7.30
N GLU A 197 -28.47 -7.37 6.48
CA GLU A 197 -27.84 -8.67 6.27
C GLU A 197 -26.50 -8.49 5.54
N VAL A 198 -25.38 -8.93 6.13
CA VAL A 198 -24.02 -8.63 5.67
C VAL A 198 -23.32 -9.78 4.93
N THR A 199 -23.95 -10.95 4.79
CA THR A 199 -23.29 -12.15 4.20
C THR A 199 -22.76 -11.89 2.80
N LEU A 200 -23.55 -11.26 1.93
CA LEU A 200 -23.11 -10.94 0.56
C LEU A 200 -21.96 -9.94 0.53
N PHE A 201 -21.93 -8.99 1.46
CA PHE A 201 -20.81 -8.07 1.62
C PHE A 201 -19.54 -8.81 2.04
N VAL A 202 -19.63 -9.63 3.07
CA VAL A 202 -18.51 -10.45 3.57
C VAL A 202 -17.97 -11.37 2.49
N GLN A 203 -18.85 -12.03 1.73
CA GLN A 203 -18.46 -12.87 0.61
C GLN A 203 -17.69 -12.06 -0.45
N THR A 204 -18.18 -10.88 -0.80
CA THR A 204 -17.51 -10.00 -1.77
C THR A 204 -16.13 -9.57 -1.26
N MET A 205 -16.00 -9.23 0.01
CA MET A 205 -14.70 -8.86 0.61
C MET A 205 -13.74 -10.05 0.67
N TYR A 206 -14.22 -11.27 0.94
CA TYR A 206 -13.39 -12.47 0.89
C TYR A 206 -12.86 -12.74 -0.53
N GLU A 207 -13.68 -12.53 -1.55
CA GLU A 207 -13.25 -12.65 -2.95
C GLU A 207 -12.15 -11.63 -3.27
N PHE A 208 -12.23 -10.40 -2.77
CA PHE A 208 -11.19 -9.39 -2.97
C PHE A 208 -9.90 -9.72 -2.22
N ILE A 209 -9.98 -10.20 -0.98
CA ILE A 209 -8.81 -10.66 -0.24
C ILE A 209 -8.13 -11.83 -0.98
N LEU A 210 -8.92 -12.80 -1.44
CA LEU A 210 -8.40 -13.95 -2.18
C LEU A 210 -7.78 -13.54 -3.52
N LEU A 211 -8.42 -12.61 -4.24
CA LEU A 211 -7.87 -12.05 -5.49
C LEU A 211 -6.51 -11.40 -5.23
N GLY A 212 -6.42 -10.49 -4.27
CA GLY A 212 -5.17 -9.83 -3.92
C GLY A 212 -4.07 -10.81 -3.48
N GLN A 213 -4.42 -11.84 -2.69
CA GLN A 213 -3.46 -12.88 -2.31
C GLN A 213 -2.99 -13.70 -3.53
N THR A 214 -3.88 -13.99 -4.45
CA THR A 214 -3.53 -14.74 -5.66
C THR A 214 -2.58 -13.94 -6.54
N GLU A 215 -2.89 -12.68 -6.79
CA GLU A 215 -2.06 -11.78 -7.59
C GLU A 215 -0.64 -11.63 -7.01
N ILE A 216 -0.53 -11.36 -5.69
CA ILE A 216 0.78 -11.23 -5.06
C ILE A 216 1.59 -12.54 -5.05
N LEU A 217 0.93 -13.69 -4.91
CA LEU A 217 1.59 -14.98 -4.98
C LEU A 217 2.14 -15.27 -6.38
N GLU A 218 1.40 -14.92 -7.43
CA GLU A 218 1.86 -15.06 -8.83
C GLU A 218 3.04 -14.14 -9.11
N GLU A 219 2.99 -12.89 -8.65
CA GLU A 219 4.09 -11.94 -8.76
C GLU A 219 5.35 -12.43 -8.04
N LEU A 220 5.22 -12.89 -6.79
CA LEU A 220 6.34 -13.45 -6.02
C LEU A 220 6.93 -14.71 -6.66
N ARG A 221 6.12 -15.59 -7.24
CA ARG A 221 6.59 -16.77 -7.99
C ARG A 221 7.38 -16.34 -9.22
N THR A 222 6.88 -15.35 -9.96
CA THR A 222 7.56 -14.81 -11.14
C THR A 222 8.93 -14.25 -10.78
N TRP A 223 9.00 -13.38 -9.78
CA TRP A 223 10.28 -12.82 -9.30
C TRP A 223 11.24 -13.88 -8.77
N THR A 224 10.71 -14.86 -8.02
CA THR A 224 11.52 -15.98 -7.50
C THR A 224 12.14 -16.80 -8.65
N ASN A 225 11.37 -17.08 -9.70
CA ASN A 225 11.86 -17.82 -10.85
C ASN A 225 12.89 -17.02 -11.64
N GLN A 226 12.65 -15.74 -11.89
CA GLN A 226 13.61 -14.85 -12.56
C GLN A 226 14.92 -14.77 -11.75
N LEU A 227 14.84 -14.54 -10.44
CA LEU A 227 16.03 -14.47 -9.59
C LEU A 227 16.81 -15.79 -9.58
N LYS A 228 16.12 -16.94 -9.54
CA LYS A 228 16.75 -18.25 -9.65
C LYS A 228 17.49 -18.44 -10.96
N ARG A 229 16.87 -18.09 -12.11
CA ARG A 229 17.50 -18.17 -13.44
C ARG A 229 18.73 -17.27 -13.52
N ALA A 230 18.61 -16.01 -13.09
CA ALA A 230 19.73 -15.08 -13.05
C ALA A 230 20.88 -15.59 -12.17
N THR A 231 20.58 -16.13 -10.99
CA THR A 231 21.59 -16.71 -10.09
C THR A 231 22.26 -17.94 -10.69
N GLN A 232 21.49 -18.81 -11.38
CA GLN A 232 22.05 -19.97 -12.07
C GLN A 232 22.96 -19.55 -13.23
N TRP A 233 22.54 -18.56 -14.03
CA TRP A 233 23.36 -18.03 -15.10
C TRP A 233 24.69 -17.49 -14.57
N LEU A 234 24.67 -16.65 -13.50
CA LEU A 234 25.88 -16.12 -12.89
C LEU A 234 26.83 -17.22 -12.38
N LYS A 235 26.29 -18.30 -11.79
CA LYS A 235 27.09 -19.43 -11.32
C LYS A 235 27.78 -20.22 -12.44
N HIS A 236 27.19 -20.25 -13.62
CA HIS A 236 27.75 -20.98 -14.77
C HIS A 236 28.50 -20.06 -15.75
N SER A 237 28.46 -18.75 -15.51
CA SER A 237 29.24 -17.79 -16.30
C SER A 237 30.74 -17.94 -15.98
N GLU A 238 31.59 -17.69 -16.98
CA GLU A 238 33.04 -17.63 -16.80
C GLU A 238 33.52 -16.27 -16.26
N LEU A 239 32.59 -15.43 -15.79
CA LEU A 239 32.89 -14.10 -15.26
C LEU A 239 33.58 -14.17 -13.89
N PRO A 240 34.53 -13.28 -13.62
CA PRO A 240 35.10 -13.12 -12.28
C PRO A 240 34.04 -12.86 -11.21
N GLU A 241 34.25 -13.33 -9.98
CA GLU A 241 33.34 -13.19 -8.86
C GLU A 241 32.92 -11.73 -8.58
N ASP A 242 33.86 -10.80 -8.72
CA ASP A 242 33.60 -9.36 -8.56
C ASP A 242 32.61 -8.82 -9.63
N GLU A 243 32.71 -9.29 -10.87
CA GLU A 243 31.81 -8.92 -11.97
C GLU A 243 30.42 -9.52 -11.74
N CYS A 244 30.35 -10.78 -11.32
CA CYS A 244 29.09 -11.44 -10.92
C CYS A 244 28.39 -10.70 -9.78
N SER A 245 29.15 -10.22 -8.79
CA SER A 245 28.59 -9.48 -7.65
C SER A 245 27.95 -8.15 -8.09
N VAL A 246 28.58 -7.41 -9.00
CA VAL A 246 27.99 -6.17 -9.57
C VAL A 246 26.76 -6.47 -10.41
N LEU A 247 26.82 -7.50 -11.28
CA LEU A 247 25.67 -7.90 -12.09
C LEU A 247 24.50 -8.33 -11.22
N PHE A 248 24.73 -9.10 -10.16
CA PHE A 248 23.67 -9.51 -9.23
C PHE A 248 22.99 -8.32 -8.58
N LEU A 249 23.76 -7.31 -8.13
CA LEU A 249 23.22 -6.07 -7.58
C LEU A 249 22.35 -5.31 -8.60
N LEU A 250 22.80 -5.25 -9.85
CA LEU A 250 22.07 -4.56 -10.93
C LEU A 250 20.80 -5.33 -11.34
N ILE A 251 20.84 -6.66 -11.35
CA ILE A 251 19.67 -7.52 -11.56
C ILE A 251 18.64 -7.28 -10.47
N GLN A 252 19.05 -7.26 -9.20
CA GLN A 252 18.15 -6.97 -8.08
C GLN A 252 17.54 -5.56 -8.20
N ALA A 253 18.34 -4.56 -8.59
CA ALA A 253 17.83 -3.21 -8.78
C ALA A 253 16.81 -3.15 -9.92
N HIS A 254 17.07 -3.85 -11.03
CA HIS A 254 16.13 -3.96 -12.15
C HIS A 254 14.80 -4.61 -11.72
N MET A 255 14.86 -5.72 -10.98
CA MET A 255 13.68 -6.47 -10.58
C MET A 255 12.84 -5.77 -9.50
N PHE A 256 13.48 -5.10 -8.53
CA PHE A 256 12.80 -4.69 -7.28
C PHE A 256 12.72 -3.17 -7.09
N ARG A 257 13.44 -2.35 -7.88
CA ARG A 257 13.38 -0.90 -7.77
C ARG A 257 12.37 -0.30 -8.73
N ASN A 258 11.19 0.01 -8.23
CA ASN A 258 10.18 0.73 -9.00
C ASN A 258 10.63 2.16 -9.37
N GLY A 259 10.92 2.38 -10.65
CA GLY A 259 11.20 3.73 -11.22
C GLY A 259 12.65 4.20 -11.19
N THR A 260 13.56 3.45 -10.56
CA THR A 260 15.02 3.71 -10.61
C THR A 260 15.76 2.39 -10.76
N GLU A 261 15.61 1.75 -11.91
CA GLU A 261 16.28 0.45 -12.24
C GLU A 261 17.79 0.54 -12.34
N SER A 262 18.36 1.69 -12.07
CA SER A 262 19.79 1.97 -12.19
C SER A 262 20.46 2.18 -10.84
N VAL A 263 21.73 1.78 -10.73
CA VAL A 263 22.57 1.88 -9.54
C VAL A 263 23.76 2.78 -9.81
N SER A 264 24.06 3.69 -8.90
CA SER A 264 25.23 4.57 -9.00
C SER A 264 26.53 3.86 -8.55
N ILE A 265 27.68 4.37 -8.99
CA ILE A 265 28.99 3.89 -8.50
C ILE A 265 29.05 3.95 -6.96
N LYS A 266 28.51 5.00 -6.36
CA LYS A 266 28.51 5.17 -4.91
C LYS A 266 27.74 4.06 -4.20
N GLU A 267 26.56 3.72 -4.69
CA GLU A 267 25.76 2.60 -4.15
C GLU A 267 26.47 1.25 -4.30
N ILE A 268 27.15 1.00 -5.44
CA ILE A 268 27.94 -0.22 -5.62
C ILE A 268 29.11 -0.25 -4.61
N GLN A 269 29.80 0.89 -4.42
CA GLN A 269 30.88 1.00 -3.44
C GLN A 269 30.39 0.68 -2.02
N GLU A 270 29.30 1.29 -1.61
CA GLU A 270 28.72 1.11 -0.26
C GLU A 270 28.25 -0.35 -0.05
N ASN A 271 27.61 -0.94 -1.06
CA ASN A 271 27.10 -2.31 -0.97
C ASN A 271 28.24 -3.34 -0.90
N GLN A 272 29.28 -3.17 -1.72
CA GLN A 272 30.39 -4.13 -1.83
C GLN A 272 31.58 -3.78 -0.94
N ASN A 273 31.60 -2.63 -0.28
CA ASN A 273 32.72 -2.08 0.46
C ASN A 273 34.02 -1.99 -0.39
N TRP A 274 33.89 -1.50 -1.62
CA TRP A 274 35.01 -1.41 -2.57
C TRP A 274 35.43 0.04 -2.85
N SER A 275 36.69 0.18 -3.31
CA SER A 275 37.21 1.48 -3.76
C SER A 275 36.57 1.92 -5.08
N TYR A 276 36.49 3.24 -5.32
CA TYR A 276 36.00 3.82 -6.57
C TYR A 276 36.72 3.25 -7.81
N GLY A 277 38.05 3.12 -7.75
CA GLY A 277 38.84 2.60 -8.89
C GLY A 277 38.48 1.15 -9.23
N LYS A 278 38.20 0.30 -8.22
CA LYS A 278 37.79 -1.08 -8.46
C LYS A 278 36.40 -1.12 -9.12
N VAL A 279 35.43 -0.41 -8.56
CA VAL A 279 34.06 -0.37 -9.12
C VAL A 279 34.07 0.19 -10.55
N LYS A 280 34.80 1.26 -10.80
CA LYS A 280 34.92 1.86 -12.12
C LYS A 280 35.47 0.86 -13.14
N ARG A 281 36.55 0.16 -12.83
CA ARG A 281 37.15 -0.85 -13.73
C ARG A 281 36.15 -1.96 -14.07
N ILE A 282 35.43 -2.48 -13.05
CA ILE A 282 34.47 -3.56 -13.25
C ILE A 282 33.30 -3.08 -14.12
N THR A 283 32.74 -1.90 -13.83
CA THR A 283 31.64 -1.36 -14.64
C THR A 283 32.06 -1.06 -16.08
N GLU A 284 33.28 -0.59 -16.33
CA GLU A 284 33.79 -0.38 -17.67
C GLU A 284 33.98 -1.71 -18.44
N THR A 285 34.38 -2.79 -17.75
CA THR A 285 34.47 -4.12 -18.35
C THR A 285 33.09 -4.67 -18.70
N LEU A 286 32.16 -4.65 -17.78
CA LEU A 286 30.80 -5.13 -18.01
C LEU A 286 30.05 -4.32 -19.09
N GLU A 287 30.31 -3.02 -19.20
CA GLU A 287 29.77 -2.16 -20.25
C GLU A 287 30.34 -2.56 -21.65
N LYS A 288 31.63 -2.82 -21.75
CA LYS A 288 32.26 -3.30 -22.99
C LYS A 288 31.74 -4.67 -23.41
N GLN A 289 31.39 -5.53 -22.47
CA GLN A 289 30.80 -6.84 -22.71
C GLN A 289 29.29 -6.79 -22.99
N ALA A 290 28.69 -5.60 -23.00
CA ALA A 290 27.27 -5.35 -23.24
C ALA A 290 26.32 -5.98 -22.19
N TYR A 291 26.80 -6.34 -20.98
CA TYR A 291 25.94 -6.77 -19.90
C TYR A 291 25.22 -5.60 -19.24
N ILE A 292 25.86 -4.44 -19.18
CA ILE A 292 25.30 -3.22 -18.57
C ILE A 292 25.39 -2.01 -19.49
N GLN A 293 24.56 -1.03 -19.24
CA GLN A 293 24.58 0.25 -19.94
C GLN A 293 24.54 1.42 -18.94
N VAL A 294 25.20 2.53 -19.34
CA VAL A 294 25.20 3.78 -18.56
C VAL A 294 23.90 4.52 -18.77
N GLN A 295 23.33 5.02 -17.69
CA GLN A 295 22.18 5.92 -17.70
C GLN A 295 22.55 7.23 -16.98
N GLY A 296 22.31 8.38 -17.64
CA GLY A 296 22.62 9.69 -17.08
C GLY A 296 24.11 10.09 -17.19
N LYS A 297 24.37 11.39 -17.04
CA LYS A 297 25.74 11.96 -17.14
C LYS A 297 26.33 12.36 -15.77
N LYS A 298 25.49 12.78 -14.82
CA LYS A 298 25.90 13.19 -13.45
C LYS A 298 24.67 13.05 -12.51
N PRO A 299 24.70 12.10 -11.56
CA PRO A 299 25.66 11.00 -11.45
C PRO A 299 25.51 9.97 -12.56
N LYS A 300 26.61 9.29 -12.94
CA LYS A 300 26.54 8.08 -13.76
C LYS A 300 25.86 6.98 -12.97
N THR A 301 24.85 6.36 -13.57
CA THR A 301 24.18 5.18 -13.04
C THR A 301 24.24 4.06 -14.08
N TYR A 302 24.15 2.84 -13.64
CA TYR A 302 24.25 1.64 -14.47
C TYR A 302 22.99 0.80 -14.30
N ARG A 303 22.56 0.18 -15.41
CA ARG A 303 21.50 -0.84 -15.42
C ARG A 303 21.91 -1.98 -16.33
N ILE A 304 21.27 -3.11 -16.20
CA ILE A 304 21.44 -4.22 -17.17
C ILE A 304 20.93 -3.81 -18.54
N THR A 305 21.49 -4.39 -19.60
CA THR A 305 20.99 -4.18 -20.98
C THR A 305 19.77 -5.06 -21.21
N GLN A 306 18.93 -4.68 -22.16
CA GLN A 306 17.78 -5.49 -22.57
C GLN A 306 18.23 -6.86 -23.12
N GLN A 307 19.33 -6.92 -23.87
CA GLN A 307 19.88 -8.17 -24.37
C GLN A 307 20.29 -9.12 -23.25
N PHE A 308 20.88 -8.59 -22.17
CA PHE A 308 21.25 -9.40 -21.02
C PHE A 308 20.02 -9.83 -20.21
N GLU A 309 19.04 -8.96 -20.05
CA GLU A 309 17.76 -9.28 -19.43
C GLU A 309 17.08 -10.47 -20.14
N GLU A 310 17.00 -10.46 -21.47
CA GLU A 310 16.45 -11.55 -22.28
C GLU A 310 17.25 -12.87 -22.12
N THR A 311 18.53 -12.78 -21.79
CA THR A 311 19.41 -13.95 -21.57
C THR A 311 19.15 -14.63 -20.22
N ILE A 312 18.79 -13.86 -19.20
CA ILE A 312 18.56 -14.34 -17.83
C ILE A 312 17.07 -14.53 -17.49
N GLY A 313 16.15 -14.04 -18.31
CA GLY A 313 14.68 -14.00 -18.15
C GLY A 313 13.89 -15.25 -18.61
#